data_c1a7241491a4ff65cb3151232edfb1c3
#
_entry.id   c1a7241491a4ff65cb3151232edfb1c3
#
_cell.length_a   1.000
_cell.length_b   1.000
_cell.length_c   1.000
_cell.angle_alpha   90.00
_cell.angle_beta   90.00
_cell.angle_gamma   90.00
#
_symmetry.space_group_name_H-M   'P 1'
#
loop_
_entity.id
_entity.type
_entity.pdbx_description
1 polymer ?
#
loop_
_entity_poly.entity_id
_entity_poly.type
_entity_poly.pdbx_seq_one_letter_code
_entity_poly.pdbx_strand_id
1 'polypeptide(L)'
;MPGNRTAHYRLLRRPVPPRTIPRRVVYGLLFNRFVGEGFHVLDEPESALSPQRQLSVLTRMHDLVQHNSQFIIATHSPILMSHPNATIYNLTSKGIEQIDYYQTEHYQVTRDFLVSPQRMLDRLWTHRPRHRNATPKKPGRAR
;
A
#
# COMPACT_ATOMS: atom_id res chain seq x y z
N MET A 1 57.38 0.67 -23.50
CA MET A 1 56.03 0.16 -23.43
C MET A 1 55.56 0.22 -21.97
N PRO A 2 54.79 1.23 -21.52
CA PRO A 2 54.25 1.27 -20.16
C PRO A 2 52.86 0.62 -20.13
N GLY A 3 52.70 -0.37 -19.24
CA GLY A 3 51.47 -1.13 -19.01
C GLY A 3 50.37 -0.30 -18.38
N ASN A 4 49.21 -0.34 -19.00
CA ASN A 4 47.97 0.27 -18.58
C ASN A 4 47.40 -0.48 -17.37
N ARG A 5 47.49 0.09 -16.17
CA ARG A 5 46.81 -0.42 -14.96
C ARG A 5 45.46 0.28 -14.84
N THR A 6 44.45 -0.35 -15.42
CA THR A 6 43.08 0.07 -15.20
C THR A 6 42.67 -0.38 -13.79
N ALA A 7 42.66 0.55 -12.84
CA ALA A 7 42.15 0.30 -11.49
C ALA A 7 40.62 0.22 -11.56
N HIS A 8 40.07 -0.99 -11.43
CA HIS A 8 38.64 -1.20 -11.26
C HIS A 8 38.22 -0.77 -9.85
N TYR A 9 37.73 0.46 -9.71
CA TYR A 9 37.02 0.91 -8.51
C TYR A 9 35.66 0.22 -8.46
N ARG A 10 35.60 -0.96 -7.84
CA ARG A 10 34.35 -1.62 -7.47
C ARG A 10 33.78 -0.89 -6.25
N LEU A 11 32.98 0.17 -6.51
CA LEU A 11 32.17 0.80 -5.47
C LEU A 11 31.15 -0.21 -4.97
N LEU A 12 31.49 -0.91 -3.89
CA LEU A 12 30.55 -1.70 -3.10
C LEU A 12 29.58 -0.69 -2.44
N ARG A 13 28.52 -0.30 -3.14
CA ARG A 13 27.39 0.36 -2.52
C ARG A 13 26.77 -0.63 -1.57
N ARG A 14 27.06 -0.49 -0.27
CA ARG A 14 26.27 -1.16 0.76
C ARG A 14 24.81 -0.74 0.55
N PRO A 15 23.84 -1.66 0.43
CA PRO A 15 22.44 -1.30 0.39
C PRO A 15 22.14 -0.53 1.67
N VAL A 16 21.75 0.73 1.54
CA VAL A 16 21.26 1.52 2.66
C VAL A 16 19.92 0.88 3.04
N PRO A 17 19.76 0.36 4.27
CA PRO A 17 18.48 -0.21 4.67
C PRO A 17 17.40 0.87 4.53
N PRO A 18 16.19 0.51 4.05
CA PRO A 18 15.12 1.48 3.94
C PRO A 18 14.91 2.11 5.31
N ARG A 19 15.05 3.44 5.37
CA ARG A 19 14.76 4.19 6.60
C ARG A 19 13.26 4.08 6.84
N THR A 20 12.89 3.13 7.66
CA THR A 20 11.49 3.02 8.14
C THR A 20 11.19 4.25 8.98
N ILE A 21 10.40 5.16 8.45
CA ILE A 21 9.95 6.34 9.20
C ILE A 21 9.07 5.84 10.34
N PRO A 22 9.39 6.14 11.62
CA PRO A 22 8.57 5.68 12.74
C PRO A 22 7.11 6.12 12.57
N ARG A 23 6.16 5.23 12.80
CA ARG A 23 4.69 5.47 12.65
C ARG A 23 4.20 6.76 13.32
N ARG A 24 4.84 7.18 14.42
CA ARG A 24 4.53 8.44 15.13
C ARG A 24 4.93 9.68 14.32
N VAL A 25 5.90 9.56 13.42
CA VAL A 25 6.41 10.70 12.66
C VAL A 25 5.46 11.07 11.52
N VAL A 26 4.92 10.09 10.79
CA VAL A 26 3.95 10.36 9.69
C VAL A 26 2.71 11.07 10.23
N TYR A 27 2.13 10.54 11.33
CA TYR A 27 0.98 11.17 11.98
C TYR A 27 1.31 12.58 12.49
N GLY A 28 2.45 12.74 13.18
CA GLY A 28 2.91 14.04 13.69
C GLY A 28 3.19 15.06 12.58
N LEU A 29 3.71 14.65 11.44
CA LEU A 29 3.93 15.52 10.28
C LEU A 29 2.62 16.05 9.72
N LEU A 30 1.63 15.17 9.52
CA LEU A 30 0.31 15.53 8.99
C LEU A 30 -0.43 16.53 9.89
N PHE A 31 -0.29 16.39 11.21
CA PHE A 31 -1.00 17.25 12.16
C PHE A 31 -0.25 18.52 12.54
N ASN A 32 1.09 18.49 12.57
CA ASN A 32 1.88 19.60 13.10
C ASN A 32 2.60 20.43 12.04
N ARG A 33 2.81 19.88 10.83
CA ARG A 33 3.55 20.57 9.77
C ARG A 33 2.71 21.02 8.59
N PHE A 34 1.56 20.40 8.37
CA PHE A 34 0.68 20.83 7.31
C PHE A 34 -0.18 21.99 7.81
N VAL A 35 0.08 23.14 7.23
CA VAL A 35 -0.69 24.38 7.41
C VAL A 35 -1.53 24.64 6.18
N GLY A 36 -2.53 25.52 6.27
CA GLY A 36 -3.34 25.93 5.10
C GLY A 36 -2.48 26.52 3.98
N GLU A 37 -3.06 26.66 2.80
CA GLU A 37 -2.43 27.22 1.57
C GLU A 37 -1.25 26.38 1.07
N GLY A 38 -1.25 25.07 1.30
CA GLY A 38 -0.16 24.16 0.96
C GLY A 38 -0.48 23.24 -0.22
N PHE A 39 0.57 22.83 -0.94
CA PHE A 39 0.52 21.73 -1.90
C PHE A 39 1.26 20.52 -1.31
N HIS A 40 0.56 19.40 -1.15
CA HIS A 40 1.06 18.23 -0.46
C HIS A 40 1.02 17.00 -1.37
N VAL A 41 2.16 16.30 -1.47
CA VAL A 41 2.26 15.02 -2.18
C VAL A 41 2.57 13.92 -1.18
N LEU A 42 1.72 12.91 -1.14
CA LEU A 42 1.82 11.78 -0.21
C LEU A 42 1.86 10.46 -0.97
N ASP A 43 2.71 9.56 -0.51
CA ASP A 43 2.85 8.20 -1.05
C ASP A 43 2.58 7.19 0.07
N GLU A 44 1.53 6.37 -0.11
CA GLU A 44 1.03 5.37 0.83
C GLU A 44 1.00 5.83 2.31
N PRO A 45 0.38 6.97 2.62
CA PRO A 45 0.38 7.47 4.00
C PRO A 45 -0.30 6.50 4.98
N GLU A 46 -1.18 5.62 4.50
CA GLU A 46 -1.84 4.59 5.28
C GLU A 46 -0.90 3.50 5.78
N SER A 47 0.23 3.25 5.16
CA SER A 47 1.15 2.15 5.49
C SER A 47 1.61 2.16 6.96
N ALA A 48 1.62 3.35 7.58
CA ALA A 48 1.97 3.57 8.98
C ALA A 48 0.76 3.82 9.90
N LEU A 49 -0.49 3.74 9.40
CA LEU A 49 -1.68 4.20 10.11
C LEU A 49 -2.69 3.06 10.34
N SER A 50 -3.22 2.98 11.56
CA SER A 50 -4.42 2.16 11.80
C SER A 50 -5.64 2.77 11.10
N PRO A 51 -6.71 2.00 10.83
CA PRO A 51 -7.94 2.53 10.23
C PRO A 51 -8.49 3.76 10.97
N GLN A 52 -8.50 3.74 12.30
CA GLN A 52 -8.93 4.88 13.10
C GLN A 52 -8.08 6.14 12.88
N ARG A 53 -6.77 5.98 12.70
CA ARG A 53 -5.87 7.10 12.40
C ARG A 53 -6.04 7.61 10.98
N GLN A 54 -6.37 6.75 10.03
CA GLN A 54 -6.70 7.17 8.67
C GLN A 54 -7.94 8.06 8.65
N LEU A 55 -8.97 7.78 9.47
CA LEU A 55 -10.13 8.67 9.63
C LEU A 55 -9.72 10.03 10.19
N SER A 56 -8.82 10.08 11.18
CA SER A 56 -8.30 11.35 11.71
C SER A 56 -7.53 12.14 10.64
N VAL A 57 -6.73 11.45 9.82
CA VAL A 57 -6.02 12.07 8.70
C VAL A 57 -7.00 12.62 7.67
N LEU A 58 -8.04 11.85 7.33
CA LEU A 58 -9.08 12.28 6.40
C LEU A 58 -9.77 13.57 6.88
N THR A 59 -10.12 13.65 8.17
CA THR A 59 -10.66 14.87 8.78
C THR A 59 -9.70 16.04 8.65
N ARG A 60 -8.41 15.82 8.97
CA ARG A 60 -7.41 16.89 8.87
C ARG A 60 -7.19 17.35 7.43
N MET A 61 -7.18 16.43 6.48
CA MET A 61 -7.10 16.78 5.05
C MET A 61 -8.28 17.63 4.62
N HIS A 62 -9.49 17.26 5.07
CA HIS A 62 -10.69 18.04 4.78
C HIS A 62 -10.56 19.48 5.28
N ASP A 63 -10.14 19.67 6.54
CA ASP A 63 -9.90 20.99 7.11
C ASP A 63 -8.87 21.80 6.29
N LEU A 64 -7.78 21.18 5.88
CA LEU A 64 -6.73 21.84 5.11
C LEU A 64 -7.22 22.22 3.69
N VAL A 65 -8.02 21.39 3.05
CA VAL A 65 -8.65 21.69 1.75
C VAL A 65 -9.56 22.89 1.87
N GLN A 66 -10.36 23.03 2.95
CA GLN A 66 -11.15 24.21 3.22
C GLN A 66 -10.31 25.48 3.41
N HIS A 67 -9.02 25.33 3.74
CA HIS A 67 -8.03 26.40 3.88
C HIS A 67 -7.05 26.45 2.68
N ASN A 68 -7.57 26.23 1.47
CA ASN A 68 -6.86 26.36 0.20
C ASN A 68 -5.63 25.44 0.05
N SER A 69 -5.59 24.30 0.72
CA SER A 69 -4.57 23.30 0.47
C SER A 69 -4.99 22.31 -0.61
N GLN A 70 -4.02 21.81 -1.37
CA GLN A 70 -4.21 20.77 -2.38
C GLN A 70 -3.39 19.52 -2.02
N PHE A 71 -3.97 18.35 -2.27
CA PHE A 71 -3.31 17.06 -2.05
C PHE A 71 -3.23 16.27 -3.36
N ILE A 72 -2.08 15.63 -3.58
CA ILE A 72 -1.92 14.50 -4.50
C ILE A 72 -1.49 13.31 -3.67
N ILE A 73 -2.23 12.21 -3.74
CA ILE A 73 -2.01 11.06 -2.86
C ILE A 73 -2.01 9.78 -3.69
N ALA A 74 -0.90 9.04 -3.67
CA ALA A 74 -0.90 7.65 -4.08
C ALA A 74 -1.30 6.81 -2.85
N THR A 75 -2.36 6.00 -2.97
CA THR A 75 -2.91 5.23 -1.84
C THR A 75 -3.65 3.99 -2.30
N HIS A 76 -3.61 2.95 -1.47
CA HIS A 76 -4.42 1.75 -1.58
C HIS A 76 -5.57 1.72 -0.54
N SER A 77 -5.73 2.76 0.27
CA SER A 77 -6.72 2.82 1.34
C SER A 77 -8.10 3.26 0.83
N PRO A 78 -9.13 2.41 0.91
CA PRO A 78 -10.50 2.84 0.62
C PRO A 78 -10.96 3.98 1.55
N ILE A 79 -10.39 4.08 2.76
CA ILE A 79 -10.72 5.15 3.70
C ILE A 79 -10.22 6.50 3.17
N LEU A 80 -8.97 6.58 2.72
CA LEU A 80 -8.41 7.84 2.22
C LEU A 80 -9.03 8.25 0.88
N MET A 81 -9.32 7.28 0.00
CA MET A 81 -9.99 7.52 -1.27
C MET A 81 -11.42 8.07 -1.10
N SER A 82 -12.07 7.84 0.05
CA SER A 82 -13.45 8.28 0.29
C SER A 82 -13.61 9.77 0.58
N HIS A 83 -12.54 10.58 0.49
CA HIS A 83 -12.63 12.01 0.73
C HIS A 83 -13.68 12.65 -0.22
N PRO A 84 -14.64 13.44 0.30
CA PRO A 84 -15.63 14.12 -0.52
C PRO A 84 -14.96 15.01 -1.59
N ASN A 85 -15.47 14.98 -2.80
CA ASN A 85 -14.95 15.74 -3.94
C ASN A 85 -13.51 15.38 -4.37
N ALA A 86 -12.96 14.24 -3.95
CA ALA A 86 -11.71 13.76 -4.49
C ALA A 86 -11.87 13.32 -5.95
N THR A 87 -10.93 13.70 -6.79
CA THR A 87 -10.79 13.12 -8.14
C THR A 87 -9.87 11.92 -8.03
N ILE A 88 -10.36 10.74 -8.39
CA ILE A 88 -9.60 9.50 -8.33
C ILE A 88 -9.14 9.13 -9.73
N TYR A 89 -7.84 8.88 -9.87
CA TYR A 89 -7.22 8.39 -11.08
C TYR A 89 -6.75 6.94 -10.88
N ASN A 90 -7.19 6.06 -11.76
CA ASN A 90 -6.74 4.69 -11.84
C ASN A 90 -5.61 4.57 -12.86
N LEU A 91 -4.46 4.06 -12.42
CA LEU A 91 -3.29 3.83 -13.27
C LEU A 91 -3.31 2.39 -13.77
N THR A 92 -3.47 2.21 -15.07
CA THR A 92 -3.53 0.91 -15.71
C THR A 92 -2.43 0.77 -16.76
N SER A 93 -2.21 -0.45 -17.28
CA SER A 93 -1.30 -0.68 -18.42
C SER A 93 -1.73 0.05 -19.69
N LYS A 94 -2.98 0.52 -19.78
CA LYS A 94 -3.53 1.27 -20.91
C LYS A 94 -3.43 2.78 -20.73
N GLY A 95 -3.08 3.26 -19.55
CA GLY A 95 -2.96 4.68 -19.22
C GLY A 95 -3.63 5.06 -17.92
N ILE A 96 -3.92 6.34 -17.79
CA ILE A 96 -4.56 6.96 -16.62
C ILE A 96 -6.01 7.25 -16.97
N GLU A 97 -6.93 6.80 -16.14
CA GLU A 97 -8.37 7.02 -16.29
C GLU A 97 -8.97 7.57 -15.00
N GLN A 98 -9.91 8.49 -15.11
CA GLN A 98 -10.69 8.94 -13.95
C GLN A 98 -11.76 7.91 -13.64
N ILE A 99 -11.91 7.56 -12.36
CA ILE A 99 -12.84 6.54 -11.91
C ILE A 99 -13.64 7.03 -10.69
N ASP A 100 -14.86 6.54 -10.55
CA ASP A 100 -15.68 6.78 -9.34
C ASP A 100 -15.15 5.94 -8.16
N TYR A 101 -15.29 6.48 -6.94
CA TYR A 101 -14.86 5.80 -5.71
C TYR A 101 -15.43 4.39 -5.59
N TYR A 102 -16.73 4.23 -5.85
CA TYR A 102 -17.42 2.93 -5.73
C TYR A 102 -17.02 1.91 -6.82
N GLN A 103 -16.38 2.38 -7.87
CA GLN A 103 -15.86 1.54 -8.96
C GLN A 103 -14.40 1.12 -8.73
N THR A 104 -13.71 1.68 -7.73
CA THR A 104 -12.33 1.28 -7.44
C THR A 104 -12.27 -0.19 -6.97
N GLU A 105 -11.27 -0.92 -7.43
CA GLU A 105 -11.03 -2.31 -7.00
C GLU A 105 -10.87 -2.39 -5.49
N HIS A 106 -10.14 -1.45 -4.90
CA HIS A 106 -9.88 -1.39 -3.46
C HIS A 106 -11.16 -1.30 -2.64
N TYR A 107 -12.11 -0.47 -3.05
CA TYR A 107 -13.41 -0.38 -2.41
C TYR A 107 -14.20 -1.68 -2.59
N GLN A 108 -14.34 -2.17 -3.82
CA GLN A 108 -15.18 -3.33 -4.13
C GLN A 108 -14.70 -4.59 -3.43
N VAL A 109 -13.40 -4.91 -3.53
CA VAL A 109 -12.82 -6.10 -2.90
C VAL A 109 -12.92 -6.01 -1.37
N THR A 110 -12.61 -4.85 -0.79
CA THR A 110 -12.69 -4.66 0.67
C THR A 110 -14.11 -4.79 1.17
N ARG A 111 -15.07 -4.15 0.51
CA ARG A 111 -16.50 -4.22 0.84
C ARG A 111 -16.99 -5.68 0.79
N ASP A 112 -16.72 -6.37 -0.30
CA ASP A 112 -17.22 -7.74 -0.52
C ASP A 112 -16.61 -8.72 0.48
N PHE A 113 -15.33 -8.53 0.81
CA PHE A 113 -14.68 -9.31 1.86
C PHE A 113 -15.31 -9.06 3.24
N LEU A 114 -15.51 -7.79 3.62
CA LEU A 114 -16.06 -7.44 4.94
C LEU A 114 -17.52 -7.86 5.10
N VAL A 115 -18.30 -7.84 4.03
CA VAL A 115 -19.70 -8.31 4.04
C VAL A 115 -19.79 -9.82 4.24
N SER A 116 -18.91 -10.60 3.63
CA SER A 116 -18.94 -12.05 3.72
C SER A 116 -17.54 -12.68 3.62
N PRO A 117 -16.70 -12.55 4.67
CA PRO A 117 -15.33 -13.05 4.66
C PRO A 117 -15.24 -14.54 4.35
N GLN A 118 -16.10 -15.35 5.00
CA GLN A 118 -16.10 -16.79 4.84
C GLN A 118 -16.34 -17.21 3.39
N ARG A 119 -17.33 -16.61 2.74
CA ARG A 119 -17.64 -16.91 1.32
C ARG A 119 -16.46 -16.63 0.39
N MET A 120 -15.73 -15.56 0.64
CA MET A 120 -14.56 -15.22 -0.17
C MET A 120 -13.41 -16.18 0.09
N LEU A 121 -13.14 -16.51 1.35
CA LEU A 121 -12.10 -17.46 1.74
C LEU A 121 -12.38 -18.86 1.18
N ASP A 122 -13.63 -19.34 1.23
CA ASP A 122 -14.00 -20.63 0.68
C ASP A 122 -13.72 -20.70 -0.84
N ARG A 123 -14.00 -19.63 -1.58
CA ARG A 123 -13.68 -19.57 -3.01
C ARG A 123 -12.16 -19.65 -3.26
N LEU A 124 -11.36 -18.95 -2.47
CA LEU A 124 -9.89 -18.94 -2.60
C LEU A 124 -9.30 -20.32 -2.28
N TRP A 125 -9.86 -21.05 -1.32
CA TRP A 125 -9.32 -22.34 -0.87
C TRP A 125 -9.82 -23.52 -1.70
N THR A 126 -11.03 -23.48 -2.24
CA THR A 126 -11.56 -24.54 -3.10
C THR A 126 -10.83 -24.61 -4.46
N HIS A 127 -10.22 -23.51 -4.91
CA HIS A 127 -9.42 -23.48 -6.15
C HIS A 127 -7.95 -23.87 -5.94
N ARG A 128 -7.50 -24.19 -4.71
CA ARG A 128 -6.17 -24.78 -4.51
C ARG A 128 -6.18 -26.23 -4.95
N PRO A 129 -5.37 -26.67 -5.92
CA PRO A 129 -5.18 -28.09 -6.19
C PRO A 129 -4.72 -28.75 -4.90
N ARG A 130 -5.50 -29.74 -4.42
CA ARG A 130 -5.12 -30.53 -3.24
C ARG A 130 -3.76 -31.14 -3.53
N HIS A 131 -2.69 -30.63 -2.95
CA HIS A 131 -1.44 -31.37 -2.87
C HIS A 131 -1.81 -32.70 -2.20
N ARG A 132 -1.75 -33.80 -2.99
CA ARG A 132 -1.85 -35.16 -2.46
C ARG A 132 -0.78 -35.29 -1.38
N ASN A 133 -1.21 -35.32 -0.13
CA ASN A 133 -0.36 -35.76 0.97
C ASN A 133 0.13 -37.16 0.59
N ALA A 134 1.39 -37.26 0.18
CA ALA A 134 2.07 -38.53 0.06
C ALA A 134 2.07 -39.13 1.46
N THR A 135 1.25 -40.15 1.67
CA THR A 135 1.29 -40.98 2.88
C THR A 135 2.72 -41.53 3.04
N PRO A 136 3.37 -41.35 4.20
CA PRO A 136 4.67 -41.94 4.41
C PRO A 136 4.55 -43.46 4.37
N LYS A 137 5.26 -44.09 3.44
CA LYS A 137 5.40 -45.52 3.32
C LYS A 137 5.98 -46.07 4.65
N LYS A 138 5.19 -46.88 5.39
CA LYS A 138 5.66 -47.56 6.59
C LYS A 138 6.90 -48.41 6.24
N PRO A 139 8.01 -48.36 7.01
CA PRO A 139 9.14 -49.25 6.79
C PRO A 139 8.72 -50.70 7.10
N GLY A 140 8.95 -51.58 6.12
CA GLY A 140 8.69 -53.00 6.26
C GLY A 140 9.49 -53.60 7.41
N ARG A 141 8.83 -54.36 8.27
CA ARG A 141 9.48 -55.23 9.27
C ARG A 141 10.28 -56.31 8.52
N ALA A 142 11.61 -56.28 8.67
CA ALA A 142 12.47 -57.42 8.34
C ALA A 142 12.26 -58.52 9.39
N ARG A 143 12.08 -59.75 8.90
CA ARG A 143 12.15 -60.98 9.72
C ARG A 143 13.60 -61.41 9.87
#